data_ade3ff47152b1c0ba0cb0c0ce380775a
#
_entry.id   ade3ff47152b1c0ba0cb0c0ce380775a
#
_cell.length_a   1.000
_cell.length_b   1.000
_cell.length_c   1.000
_cell.angle_alpha   90.00
_cell.angle_beta   90.00
_cell.angle_gamma   90.00
#
_symmetry.space_group_name_H-M   'P 1'
#
loop_
_entity.id
_entity.type
_entity.pdbx_description
1 polymer ?
#
loop_
_entity_poly.entity_id
_entity_poly.type
_entity_poly.pdbx_seq_one_letter_code
_entity_poly.pdbx_strand_id
1 'polypeptide(L)'
;MKPTSSASVNRDATMKNALLNYYQAIEKASQDMLAAARVGNWDEVLKLEGACALLISQLKQTAAGEKPLGHEEAQFKSRIMQRILVNDAEVRQLAEPWLDDLNELLAGRTPTFH
;
A
#
# COMPACT_ATOMS: atom_id res chain seq x y z
N MET A 1 28.04 -28.85 -9.87
CA MET A 1 28.28 -28.17 -9.69
C MET A 1 27.64 -27.12 -9.63
N LYS A 2 27.57 -26.37 -8.89
CA LYS A 2 26.88 -25.47 -8.93
C LYS A 2 27.45 -24.37 -9.35
N PRO A 3 27.08 -23.86 -10.09
CA PRO A 3 27.71 -22.84 -10.73
C PRO A 3 27.64 -21.56 -9.97
N THR A 4 28.72 -20.90 -9.91
CA THR A 4 28.81 -19.60 -9.29
C THR A 4 28.03 -18.56 -10.07
N SER A 5 27.89 -18.73 -11.37
CA SER A 5 27.10 -17.83 -12.16
C SER A 5 25.63 -17.82 -11.72
N SER A 6 25.18 -18.96 -11.23
CA SER A 6 23.85 -19.07 -10.66
C SER A 6 23.64 -18.17 -9.47
N ALA A 7 24.63 -18.05 -8.62
CA ALA A 7 24.54 -17.20 -7.45
C ALA A 7 24.38 -15.74 -7.83
N SER A 8 25.07 -15.31 -8.88
CA SER A 8 24.98 -13.94 -9.36
C SER A 8 23.59 -13.64 -9.92
N VAL A 9 23.06 -14.55 -10.72
CA VAL A 9 21.71 -14.42 -11.27
C VAL A 9 20.67 -14.45 -10.17
N ASN A 10 20.88 -15.31 -9.18
CA ASN A 10 19.96 -15.40 -8.04
C ASN A 10 19.91 -14.12 -7.24
N ARG A 11 21.04 -13.42 -7.15
CA ARG A 11 21.09 -12.16 -6.43
C ARG A 11 20.20 -11.12 -7.09
N ASP A 12 20.28 -10.97 -8.41
CA ASP A 12 19.42 -10.04 -9.14
C ASP A 12 17.95 -10.43 -8.99
N ALA A 13 17.64 -11.71 -9.12
CA ALA A 13 16.30 -12.21 -8.96
C ALA A 13 15.78 -11.96 -7.55
N THR A 14 16.64 -12.12 -6.54
CA THR A 14 16.27 -11.87 -5.15
C THR A 14 15.91 -10.41 -4.93
N MET A 15 16.67 -9.48 -5.52
CA MET A 15 16.38 -8.07 -5.38
C MET A 15 15.08 -7.69 -6.08
N LYS A 16 14.84 -8.20 -7.27
CA LYS A 16 13.57 -7.98 -7.97
C LYS A 16 12.41 -8.57 -7.18
N ASN A 17 12.58 -9.76 -6.62
CA ASN A 17 11.58 -10.39 -5.80
C ASN A 17 11.30 -9.58 -4.54
N ALA A 18 12.33 -8.96 -3.97
CA ALA A 18 12.15 -8.11 -2.79
C ALA A 18 11.27 -6.92 -3.13
N LEU A 19 11.48 -6.27 -4.28
CA LEU A 19 10.63 -5.16 -4.70
C LEU A 19 9.20 -5.60 -4.90
N LEU A 20 9.00 -6.73 -5.58
CA LEU A 20 7.65 -7.24 -5.83
C LEU A 20 6.99 -7.65 -4.52
N ASN A 21 7.74 -8.19 -3.58
CA ASN A 21 7.22 -8.53 -2.26
C ASN A 21 6.74 -7.29 -1.51
N TYR A 22 7.45 -6.17 -1.63
CA TYR A 22 6.98 -4.92 -1.03
C TYR A 22 5.67 -4.47 -1.66
N TYR A 23 5.55 -4.54 -2.98
CA TYR A 23 4.30 -4.18 -3.65
C TYR A 23 3.15 -5.07 -3.19
N GLN A 24 3.40 -6.38 -3.06
CA GLN A 24 2.39 -7.31 -2.59
C GLN A 24 2.00 -7.05 -1.14
N ALA A 25 2.98 -6.71 -0.30
CA ALA A 25 2.71 -6.38 1.10
C ALA A 25 1.87 -5.10 1.22
N ILE A 26 2.16 -4.11 0.39
CA ILE A 26 1.39 -2.88 0.36
C ILE A 26 -0.03 -3.15 -0.13
N GLU A 27 -0.18 -3.99 -1.15
CA GLU A 27 -1.50 -4.40 -1.63
C GLU A 27 -2.30 -5.08 -0.53
N LYS A 28 -1.67 -6.02 0.18
CA LYS A 28 -2.33 -6.72 1.28
C LYS A 28 -2.78 -5.75 2.36
N ALA A 29 -1.91 -4.82 2.73
CA ALA A 29 -2.25 -3.82 3.73
C ALA A 29 -3.40 -2.94 3.25
N SER A 30 -3.43 -2.59 1.96
CA SER A 30 -4.53 -1.78 1.42
C SER A 30 -5.85 -2.55 1.44
N GLN A 31 -5.82 -3.86 1.19
CA GLN A 31 -7.01 -4.71 1.27
C GLN A 31 -7.52 -4.80 2.71
N ASP A 32 -6.60 -4.99 3.65
CA ASP A 32 -6.95 -5.06 5.07
C ASP A 32 -7.50 -3.72 5.55
N MET A 33 -6.93 -2.64 5.07
CA MET A 33 -7.39 -1.29 5.39
C MET A 33 -8.82 -1.08 4.89
N LEU A 34 -9.11 -1.52 3.67
CA LEU A 34 -10.44 -1.42 3.12
C LEU A 34 -11.44 -2.25 3.92
N ALA A 35 -11.05 -3.47 4.29
CA ALA A 35 -11.91 -4.32 5.12
C ALA A 35 -12.22 -3.67 6.46
N ALA A 36 -11.22 -3.06 7.09
CA ALA A 36 -11.41 -2.35 8.34
C ALA A 36 -12.32 -1.14 8.17
N ALA A 37 -12.14 -0.39 7.08
CA ALA A 37 -12.96 0.78 6.81
C ALA A 37 -14.43 0.40 6.58
N ARG A 38 -14.68 -0.72 5.92
CA ARG A 38 -16.04 -1.19 5.66
C ARG A 38 -16.80 -1.51 6.91
N VAL A 39 -16.11 -1.92 7.97
CA VAL A 39 -16.75 -2.20 9.26
C VAL A 39 -16.61 -1.05 10.25
N GLY A 40 -16.08 0.07 9.80
CA GLY A 40 -15.96 1.25 10.66
C GLY A 40 -14.84 1.19 11.68
N ASN A 41 -13.90 0.30 11.52
CA ASN A 41 -12.77 0.16 12.45
C ASN A 41 -11.65 1.11 12.04
N TRP A 42 -11.85 2.40 12.33
CA TRP A 42 -10.93 3.45 11.89
C TRP A 42 -9.58 3.42 12.61
N ASP A 43 -9.55 2.88 13.84
CA ASP A 43 -8.28 2.68 14.54
C ASP A 43 -7.38 1.72 13.75
N GLU A 44 -7.96 0.65 13.23
CA GLU A 44 -7.21 -0.31 12.44
C GLU A 44 -6.78 0.30 11.11
N VAL A 45 -7.64 1.12 10.50
CA VAL A 45 -7.31 1.84 9.27
C VAL A 45 -6.06 2.70 9.48
N LEU A 46 -6.01 3.43 10.59
CA LEU A 46 -4.87 4.29 10.90
C LEU A 46 -3.58 3.49 11.11
N LYS A 47 -3.68 2.35 11.78
CA LYS A 47 -2.52 1.47 11.97
C LYS A 47 -2.02 0.96 10.64
N LEU A 48 -2.92 0.53 9.77
CA LEU A 48 -2.55 -0.01 8.46
C LEU A 48 -2.00 1.08 7.56
N GLU A 49 -2.53 2.30 7.67
CA GLU A 49 -1.99 3.43 6.93
C GLU A 49 -0.53 3.68 7.31
N GLY A 50 -0.23 3.64 8.62
CA GLY A 50 1.15 3.77 9.08
C GLY A 50 2.04 2.65 8.57
N ALA A 51 1.52 1.41 8.57
CA ALA A 51 2.27 0.27 8.04
C ALA A 51 2.53 0.42 6.55
N CYS A 52 1.54 0.90 5.79
CA CYS A 52 1.72 1.17 4.36
C CYS A 52 2.81 2.23 4.13
N ALA A 53 2.77 3.31 4.90
CA ALA A 53 3.75 4.38 4.77
C ALA A 53 5.17 3.86 5.01
N LEU A 54 5.33 2.99 6.00
CA LEU A 54 6.62 2.39 6.29
C LEU A 54 7.07 1.49 5.14
N LEU A 55 6.17 0.67 4.62
CA LEU A 55 6.48 -0.22 3.49
C LEU A 55 6.87 0.59 2.25
N ILE A 56 6.16 1.67 1.98
CA ILE A 56 6.48 2.54 0.84
C ILE A 56 7.85 3.17 1.02
N SER A 57 8.17 3.61 2.23
CA SER A 57 9.49 4.17 2.52
C SER A 57 10.59 3.15 2.29
N GLN A 58 10.40 1.92 2.77
CA GLN A 58 11.35 0.84 2.57
C GLN A 58 11.48 0.48 1.10
N LEU A 59 10.36 0.47 0.38
CA LEU A 59 10.36 0.20 -1.06
C LEU A 59 11.20 1.24 -1.80
N LYS A 60 11.01 2.52 -1.48
CA LYS A 60 11.77 3.60 -2.12
C LYS A 60 13.26 3.44 -1.87
N GLN A 61 13.65 3.08 -0.66
CA GLN A 61 15.05 2.88 -0.32
C GLN A 61 15.62 1.69 -1.08
N THR A 62 14.87 0.59 -1.14
CA THR A 62 15.30 -0.62 -1.85
C THR A 62 15.39 -0.37 -3.36
N ALA A 63 14.46 0.41 -3.90
CA ALA A 63 14.43 0.69 -5.34
C ALA A 63 15.53 1.67 -5.77
N ALA A 64 16.05 2.46 -4.84
CA ALA A 64 17.08 3.44 -5.19
C ALA A 64 18.32 2.73 -5.70
N GLY A 65 18.75 3.05 -6.89
CA GLY A 65 19.90 2.41 -7.52
C GLY A 65 19.62 1.09 -8.20
N GLU A 66 18.37 0.63 -8.17
CA GLU A 66 18.00 -0.59 -8.85
C GLU A 66 17.87 -0.35 -10.34
N LYS A 67 18.09 -1.42 -11.11
CA LYS A 67 17.85 -1.36 -12.56
C LYS A 67 16.35 -1.32 -12.81
N PRO A 68 15.94 -0.76 -13.95
CA PRO A 68 14.51 -0.78 -14.30
C PRO A 68 13.98 -2.21 -14.35
N LEU A 69 12.73 -2.37 -13.98
CA LEU A 69 12.06 -3.67 -14.02
C LEU A 69 11.90 -4.11 -15.47
N GLY A 70 11.92 -5.43 -15.69
CA GLY A 70 11.60 -5.99 -16.98
C GLY A 70 10.13 -5.77 -17.31
N HIS A 71 9.76 -6.13 -18.54
CA HIS A 71 8.40 -5.90 -19.03
C HIS A 71 7.34 -6.60 -18.17
N GLU A 72 7.58 -7.88 -17.84
CA GLU A 72 6.61 -8.64 -17.04
C GLU A 72 6.51 -8.11 -15.62
N GLU A 73 7.65 -7.78 -15.02
CA GLU A 73 7.66 -7.24 -13.67
C GLU A 73 6.98 -5.86 -13.62
N ALA A 74 7.18 -5.06 -14.67
CA ALA A 74 6.54 -3.75 -14.74
C ALA A 74 5.03 -3.89 -14.86
N GLN A 75 4.56 -4.88 -15.63
CA GLN A 75 3.13 -5.14 -15.74
C GLN A 75 2.54 -5.62 -14.43
N PHE A 76 3.26 -6.49 -13.74
CA PHE A 76 2.83 -6.99 -12.44
C PHE A 76 2.71 -5.84 -11.43
N LYS A 77 3.73 -5.01 -11.37
CA LYS A 77 3.74 -3.81 -10.54
C LYS A 77 2.56 -2.92 -10.86
N SER A 78 2.31 -2.68 -12.14
CA SER A 78 1.23 -1.81 -12.58
C SER A 78 -0.14 -2.32 -12.11
N ARG A 79 -0.36 -3.63 -12.22
CA ARG A 79 -1.62 -4.22 -11.77
C ARG A 79 -1.81 -4.08 -10.27
N ILE A 80 -0.74 -4.32 -9.51
CA ILE A 80 -0.79 -4.16 -8.06
C ILE A 80 -1.08 -2.70 -7.70
N MET A 81 -0.39 -1.77 -8.35
CA MET A 81 -0.59 -0.35 -8.09
C MET A 81 -2.03 0.08 -8.36
N GLN A 82 -2.62 -0.43 -9.44
CA GLN A 82 -4.02 -0.14 -9.74
C GLN A 82 -4.95 -0.64 -8.65
N ARG A 83 -4.72 -1.84 -8.14
CA ARG A 83 -5.52 -2.39 -7.05
C ARG A 83 -5.39 -1.56 -5.78
N ILE A 84 -4.16 -1.15 -5.48
CA ILE A 84 -3.92 -0.30 -4.30
C ILE A 84 -4.67 1.01 -4.44
N LEU A 85 -4.62 1.63 -5.61
CA LEU A 85 -5.30 2.90 -5.84
C LEU A 85 -6.82 2.77 -5.75
N VAL A 86 -7.38 1.67 -6.28
CA VAL A 86 -8.81 1.41 -6.17
C VAL A 86 -9.21 1.22 -4.71
N ASN A 87 -8.45 0.44 -3.96
CA ASN A 87 -8.73 0.20 -2.54
C ASN A 87 -8.64 1.50 -1.75
N ASP A 88 -7.62 2.31 -2.03
CA ASP A 88 -7.43 3.59 -1.36
C ASP A 88 -8.58 4.55 -1.66
N ALA A 89 -9.04 4.58 -2.90
CA ALA A 89 -10.16 5.43 -3.28
C ALA A 89 -11.43 5.04 -2.52
N GLU A 90 -11.67 3.75 -2.37
CA GLU A 90 -12.85 3.28 -1.63
C GLU A 90 -12.73 3.60 -0.14
N VAL A 91 -11.54 3.42 0.44
CA VAL A 91 -11.31 3.80 1.84
C VAL A 91 -11.62 5.28 2.05
N ARG A 92 -11.17 6.13 1.14
CA ARG A 92 -11.43 7.57 1.22
C ARG A 92 -12.91 7.89 1.15
N GLN A 93 -13.63 7.22 0.26
CA GLN A 93 -15.08 7.41 0.15
C GLN A 93 -15.78 7.03 1.45
N LEU A 94 -15.34 5.94 2.08
CA LEU A 94 -15.92 5.52 3.35
C LEU A 94 -15.55 6.46 4.49
N ALA A 95 -14.39 7.10 4.42
CA ALA A 95 -13.91 8.01 5.45
C ALA A 95 -14.58 9.40 5.37
N GLU A 96 -15.08 9.80 4.21
CA GLU A 96 -15.61 11.14 4.02
C GLU A 96 -16.68 11.54 5.02
N PRO A 97 -17.75 10.75 5.26
CA PRO A 97 -18.76 11.14 6.23
C PRO A 97 -18.18 11.30 7.63
N TRP A 98 -17.27 10.42 8.02
CA TRP A 98 -16.63 10.49 9.32
C TRP A 98 -15.77 11.74 9.46
N LEU A 99 -15.03 12.09 8.40
CA LEU A 99 -14.21 13.29 8.38
C LEU A 99 -15.07 14.57 8.44
N ASP A 100 -16.20 14.55 7.75
CA ASP A 100 -17.12 15.69 7.78
C ASP A 100 -17.68 15.89 9.17
N ASP A 101 -18.09 14.82 9.85
CA ASP A 101 -18.58 14.90 11.22
C ASP A 101 -17.50 15.45 12.16
N LEU A 102 -16.26 14.96 11.99
CA LEU A 102 -15.15 15.41 12.81
C LEU A 102 -14.86 16.90 12.57
N ASN A 103 -14.90 17.33 11.32
CA ASN A 103 -14.69 18.73 10.99
C ASN A 103 -15.75 19.62 11.62
N GLU A 104 -17.00 19.18 11.64
CA GLU A 104 -18.07 19.95 12.28
C GLU A 104 -17.87 20.06 13.79
N LEU A 105 -17.43 18.97 14.42
CA LEU A 105 -17.12 18.99 15.85
C LEU A 105 -15.97 19.95 16.15
N LEU A 106 -14.91 19.91 15.33
CA LEU A 106 -13.75 20.78 15.52
C LEU A 106 -14.09 22.25 15.27
N ALA A 107 -15.07 22.52 14.41
CA ALA A 107 -15.53 23.87 14.15
C ALA A 107 -16.49 24.39 15.23
N GLY A 108 -16.78 23.58 16.23
CA GLY A 108 -17.68 23.99 17.32
C GLY A 108 -19.14 23.92 16.95
N ARG A 109 -19.48 23.24 15.87
CA ARG A 109 -20.86 23.06 15.45
C ARG A 109 -21.35 21.68 15.83
N THR A 110 -22.58 21.58 16.22
CA THR A 110 -23.20 20.31 16.50
C THR A 110 -23.57 19.67 15.17
N PRO A 111 -23.19 18.39 14.95
CA PRO A 111 -23.62 17.71 13.73
C PRO A 111 -25.13 17.76 13.59
N THR A 112 -25.59 18.06 12.39
CA THR A 112 -27.02 18.12 12.12
C THR A 112 -27.49 16.73 11.71
N PHE A 113 -28.42 16.23 12.48
CA PHE A 113 -29.00 14.92 12.18
C PHE A 113 -30.31 15.16 11.47
N HIS A 114 -30.21 15.12 10.18
CA HIS A 114 -31.41 15.30 9.35
C HIS A 114 -31.66 14.09 8.54
#